data_5a53bae0e8d9b9b0d4623e4787fa0315
#
_entry.id   5a53bae0e8d9b9b0d4623e4787fa0315
#
_cell.length_a   1.000
_cell.length_b   1.000
_cell.length_c   1.000
_cell.angle_alpha   90.00
_cell.angle_beta   90.00
_cell.angle_gamma   90.00
#
_symmetry.space_group_name_H-M   'P 1'
#
loop_
_entity.id
_entity.type
_entity.pdbx_description
1 polymer ?
#
loop_
_entity_poly.entity_id
_entity_poly.type
_entity_poly.pdbx_seq_one_letter_code
_entity_poly.pdbx_strand_id
1 'polypeptide(L)'
;MSDRRLRQVAVVLALIGLGVAGYLTYVHYEGIESVCGLGGDCEKVQTSEWADLAGVPVALLGLIGYATILTTLFVEREEALIAAALVAWVGFGFSAYLTYRELFSIDAICPWCVASAVIMTLLAIVMTTRLLRAPTDHRGAIPYIG
;
A
#
# COMPACT_ATOMS: atom_id res chain seq x y z
N MET A 1 17.49 -10.00 9.87
CA MET A 1 16.40 -9.39 10.67
C MET A 1 15.40 -10.48 11.05
N SER A 2 14.97 -10.54 12.30
CA SER A 2 13.99 -11.53 12.74
C SER A 2 12.59 -11.27 12.17
N ASP A 3 11.75 -12.29 12.03
CA ASP A 3 10.37 -12.12 11.53
C ASP A 3 9.56 -11.13 12.39
N ARG A 4 9.79 -11.15 13.70
CA ARG A 4 9.18 -10.20 14.62
C ARG A 4 9.50 -8.75 14.26
N ARG A 5 10.75 -8.45 13.91
CA ARG A 5 11.17 -7.11 13.50
C ARG A 5 10.57 -6.73 12.15
N LEU A 6 10.55 -7.66 11.20
CA LEU A 6 9.91 -7.45 9.91
C LEU A 6 8.42 -7.13 10.07
N ARG A 7 7.73 -7.86 10.94
CA ARG A 7 6.32 -7.60 11.27
C ARG A 7 6.14 -6.21 11.88
N GLN A 8 6.99 -5.81 12.82
CA GLN A 8 6.95 -4.47 13.43
C GLN A 8 7.15 -3.37 12.39
N VAL A 9 8.13 -3.54 11.50
CA VAL A 9 8.37 -2.60 10.39
C VAL A 9 7.14 -2.52 9.49
N ALA A 10 6.54 -3.65 9.14
CA ALA A 10 5.33 -3.69 8.31
C ALA A 10 4.15 -2.98 9.00
N VAL A 11 3.96 -3.16 10.29
CA VAL A 11 2.91 -2.49 11.07
C VAL A 11 3.10 -0.97 11.03
N VAL A 12 4.32 -0.49 11.28
CA VAL A 12 4.64 0.94 11.25
C VAL A 12 4.41 1.52 9.86
N LEU A 13 4.90 0.85 8.82
CA LEU A 13 4.70 1.27 7.43
C LEU A 13 3.21 1.32 7.06
N ALA A 14 2.45 0.30 7.43
CA ALA A 14 1.02 0.24 7.16
C ALA A 14 0.25 1.36 7.88
N LEU A 15 0.62 1.66 9.13
CA LEU A 15 0.00 2.77 9.89
C LEU A 15 0.31 4.13 9.25
N ILE A 16 1.55 4.36 8.83
CA ILE A 16 1.93 5.60 8.14
C ILE A 16 1.17 5.71 6.82
N GLY A 17 1.15 4.62 6.03
CA GLY A 17 0.41 4.57 4.77
C GLY A 17 -1.09 4.81 4.94
N LEU A 18 -1.67 4.22 5.99
CA LEU A 18 -3.08 4.42 6.34
C LEU A 18 -3.36 5.89 6.66
N GLY A 19 -2.47 6.56 7.40
CA GLY A 19 -2.57 7.98 7.71
C GLY A 19 -2.50 8.84 6.44
N VAL A 20 -1.56 8.57 5.56
CA VAL A 20 -1.41 9.28 4.28
C VAL A 20 -2.64 9.11 3.40
N ALA A 21 -3.06 7.86 3.19
CA ALA A 21 -4.23 7.55 2.36
C ALA A 21 -5.53 8.10 2.97
N GLY A 22 -5.66 8.03 4.29
CA GLY A 22 -6.80 8.60 5.02
C GLY A 22 -6.89 10.12 4.87
N TYR A 23 -5.76 10.81 4.99
CA TYR A 23 -5.69 12.25 4.78
C TYR A 23 -6.09 12.64 3.35
N LEU A 24 -5.53 11.97 2.34
CA LEU A 24 -5.86 12.24 0.94
C LEU A 24 -7.33 11.94 0.62
N THR A 25 -7.89 10.88 1.20
CA THR A 25 -9.30 10.54 1.04
C THR A 25 -10.19 11.62 1.66
N TYR A 26 -9.87 12.08 2.87
CA TYR A 26 -10.58 13.15 3.56
C TYR A 26 -10.57 14.44 2.74
N VAL A 27 -9.40 14.87 2.28
CA VAL A 27 -9.22 16.07 1.45
C VAL A 27 -10.03 15.96 0.15
N HIS A 28 -10.05 14.81 -0.48
CA HIS A 28 -10.77 14.56 -1.72
C HIS A 28 -12.29 14.74 -1.52
N TYR A 29 -12.88 14.14 -0.49
CA TYR A 29 -14.31 14.22 -0.22
C TYR A 29 -14.77 15.58 0.31
N GLU A 30 -13.94 16.28 1.06
CA GLU A 30 -14.27 17.62 1.57
C GLU A 30 -14.04 18.72 0.53
N GLY A 31 -13.39 18.41 -0.59
CA GLY A 31 -13.11 19.37 -1.65
C GLY A 31 -12.14 20.48 -1.23
N ILE A 32 -11.33 20.25 -0.20
CA ILE A 32 -10.32 21.20 0.27
C ILE A 32 -8.96 20.93 -0.39
N GLU A 33 -8.14 21.97 -0.49
CA GLU A 33 -6.79 21.83 -1.01
C GLU A 33 -5.91 21.03 -0.03
N SER A 34 -5.21 20.03 -0.55
CA SER A 34 -4.23 19.30 0.25
C SER A 34 -3.04 20.19 0.58
N VAL A 35 -2.55 20.12 1.83
CA VAL A 35 -1.32 20.78 2.23
C VAL A 35 -0.16 20.10 1.53
N CYS A 36 0.36 20.73 0.49
CA CYS A 36 1.46 20.24 -0.33
C CYS A 36 2.73 20.98 0.08
N GLY A 37 3.52 20.37 0.99
CA GLY A 37 4.87 20.86 1.26
C GLY A 37 5.78 20.67 0.05
N LEU A 38 6.91 21.39 0.00
CA LEU A 38 7.96 21.23 -1.01
C LEU A 38 7.56 21.63 -2.45
N GLY A 39 6.55 22.49 -2.64
CA GLY A 39 6.19 23.06 -3.95
C GLY A 39 5.60 22.06 -4.94
N GLY A 40 5.03 20.95 -4.48
CA GLY A 40 4.34 19.98 -5.35
C GLY A 40 2.94 20.45 -5.75
N ASP A 41 2.42 19.91 -6.85
CA ASP A 41 1.10 20.21 -7.40
C ASP A 41 0.09 19.12 -6.99
N CYS A 42 -0.12 18.92 -5.68
CA CYS A 42 -1.02 17.87 -5.16
C CYS A 42 -2.44 18.03 -5.67
N GLU A 43 -2.95 19.26 -5.76
CA GLU A 43 -4.29 19.53 -6.25
C GLU A 43 -4.46 19.10 -7.71
N LYS A 44 -3.48 19.40 -8.57
CA LYS A 44 -3.50 19.02 -9.98
C LYS A 44 -3.55 17.49 -10.14
N VAL A 45 -2.80 16.75 -9.32
CA VAL A 45 -2.83 15.28 -9.31
C VAL A 45 -4.15 14.76 -8.77
N GLN A 46 -4.63 15.32 -7.65
CA GLN A 46 -5.86 14.88 -6.99
C GLN A 46 -7.13 15.18 -7.79
N THR A 47 -7.11 16.21 -8.64
CA THR A 47 -8.24 16.60 -9.50
C THR A 47 -8.12 16.06 -10.93
N SER A 48 -7.05 15.33 -11.24
CA SER A 48 -6.87 14.72 -12.56
C SER A 48 -7.83 13.55 -12.77
N GLU A 49 -8.06 13.19 -14.03
CA GLU A 49 -8.86 12.01 -14.40
C GLU A 49 -8.29 10.69 -13.83
N TRP A 50 -7.01 10.68 -13.45
CA TRP A 50 -6.31 9.53 -12.86
C TRP A 50 -6.50 9.40 -11.36
N ALA A 51 -7.06 10.43 -10.70
CA ALA A 51 -7.36 10.41 -9.27
C ALA A 51 -8.55 9.51 -8.93
N ASP A 52 -9.42 9.24 -9.90
CA ASP A 52 -10.58 8.37 -9.75
C ASP A 52 -10.47 7.16 -10.69
N LEU A 53 -10.71 5.99 -10.14
CA LEU A 53 -10.82 4.75 -10.92
C LEU A 53 -12.27 4.27 -10.87
N ALA A 54 -12.97 4.30 -12.02
CA ALA A 54 -14.38 3.89 -12.11
C ALA A 54 -15.31 4.63 -11.10
N GLY A 55 -15.02 5.90 -10.83
CA GLY A 55 -15.79 6.72 -9.88
C GLY A 55 -15.37 6.57 -8.42
N VAL A 56 -14.34 5.76 -8.12
CA VAL A 56 -13.81 5.57 -6.77
C VAL A 56 -12.46 6.29 -6.65
N PRO A 57 -12.28 7.17 -5.64
CA PRO A 57 -10.98 7.82 -5.44
C PRO A 57 -9.87 6.82 -5.20
N VAL A 58 -8.75 6.99 -5.90
CA VAL A 58 -7.57 6.14 -5.75
C VAL A 58 -7.05 6.14 -4.30
N ALA A 59 -7.16 7.30 -3.63
CA ALA A 59 -6.78 7.42 -2.22
C ALA A 59 -7.59 6.46 -1.32
N LEU A 60 -8.87 6.30 -1.61
CA LEU A 60 -9.74 5.35 -0.89
C LEU A 60 -9.31 3.89 -1.13
N LEU A 61 -8.93 3.55 -2.36
CA LEU A 61 -8.40 2.22 -2.69
C LEU A 61 -7.10 1.94 -1.92
N GLY A 62 -6.22 2.94 -1.82
CA GLY A 62 -5.01 2.87 -1.00
C GLY A 62 -5.32 2.68 0.48
N LEU A 63 -6.30 3.40 1.00
CA LEU A 63 -6.75 3.27 2.38
C LEU A 63 -7.23 1.84 2.70
N ILE A 64 -8.04 1.27 1.83
CA ILE A 64 -8.53 -0.12 1.94
C ILE A 64 -7.34 -1.09 1.88
N GLY A 65 -6.40 -0.88 0.96
CA GLY A 65 -5.21 -1.71 0.82
C GLY A 65 -4.35 -1.73 2.09
N TYR A 66 -4.05 -0.57 2.65
CA TYR A 66 -3.29 -0.46 3.90
C TYR A 66 -4.03 -1.07 5.08
N ALA A 67 -5.34 -0.85 5.19
CA ALA A 67 -6.17 -1.45 6.23
C ALA A 67 -6.19 -2.98 6.13
N THR A 68 -6.27 -3.52 4.93
CA THR A 68 -6.22 -4.97 4.68
C THR A 68 -4.87 -5.55 5.10
N ILE A 69 -3.76 -4.94 4.69
CA ILE A 69 -2.41 -5.38 5.09
C ILE A 69 -2.28 -5.34 6.62
N LEU A 70 -2.69 -4.24 7.24
CA LEU A 70 -2.61 -4.08 8.69
C LEU A 70 -3.41 -5.15 9.42
N THR A 71 -4.63 -5.44 8.97
CA THR A 71 -5.47 -6.48 9.56
C THR A 71 -4.82 -7.87 9.44
N THR A 72 -4.26 -8.20 8.29
CA THR A 72 -3.59 -9.48 8.07
C THR A 72 -2.34 -9.66 8.93
N LEU A 73 -1.68 -8.57 9.33
CA LEU A 73 -0.50 -8.62 10.21
C LEU A 73 -0.83 -9.12 11.62
N PHE A 74 -2.09 -9.04 12.04
CA PHE A 74 -2.55 -9.56 13.34
C PHE A 74 -3.07 -11.00 13.25
N VAL A 75 -3.14 -11.57 12.06
CA VAL A 75 -3.58 -12.95 11.83
C VAL A 75 -2.34 -13.81 11.54
N GLU A 76 -2.06 -14.76 12.43
CA GLU A 76 -0.89 -15.65 12.32
C GLU A 76 -1.24 -16.89 11.47
N ARG A 77 -1.59 -16.65 10.20
CA ARG A 77 -1.88 -17.71 9.22
C ARG A 77 -1.06 -17.46 7.95
N GLU A 78 -0.62 -18.53 7.32
CA GLU A 78 0.07 -18.46 6.04
C GLU A 78 -0.78 -17.78 4.96
N GLU A 79 -2.06 -18.08 4.94
CA GLU A 79 -3.04 -17.49 4.01
C GLU A 79 -3.12 -15.98 4.15
N ALA A 80 -3.10 -15.47 5.39
CA ALA A 80 -3.11 -14.04 5.66
C ALA A 80 -1.81 -13.38 5.15
N LEU A 81 -0.67 -14.05 5.32
CA LEU A 81 0.62 -13.56 4.84
C LEU A 81 0.66 -13.50 3.31
N ILE A 82 0.13 -14.52 2.62
CA ILE A 82 0.00 -14.56 1.17
C ILE A 82 -0.93 -13.43 0.70
N ALA A 83 -2.08 -13.26 1.33
CA ALA A 83 -3.03 -12.20 1.01
C ALA A 83 -2.39 -10.80 1.16
N ALA A 84 -1.67 -10.57 2.24
CA ALA A 84 -0.96 -9.32 2.47
C ALA A 84 0.11 -9.05 1.41
N ALA A 85 0.88 -10.07 1.04
CA ALA A 85 1.88 -9.96 -0.02
C ALA A 85 1.24 -9.64 -1.38
N LEU A 86 0.13 -10.30 -1.72
CA LEU A 86 -0.61 -10.03 -2.97
C LEU A 86 -1.15 -8.60 -3.00
N VAL A 87 -1.78 -8.15 -1.92
CA VAL A 87 -2.30 -6.78 -1.81
C VAL A 87 -1.17 -5.77 -1.95
N ALA A 88 -0.03 -6.01 -1.30
CA ALA A 88 1.15 -5.14 -1.39
C ALA A 88 1.71 -5.08 -2.82
N TRP A 89 1.77 -6.19 -3.53
CA TRP A 89 2.24 -6.22 -4.93
C TRP A 89 1.27 -5.54 -5.89
N VAL A 90 -0.02 -5.75 -5.71
CA VAL A 90 -1.06 -5.04 -6.49
C VAL A 90 -0.97 -3.54 -6.23
N GLY A 91 -0.85 -3.14 -4.96
CA GLY A 91 -0.66 -1.75 -4.58
C GLY A 91 0.63 -1.14 -5.14
N PHE A 92 1.73 -1.90 -5.12
CA PHE A 92 2.99 -1.48 -5.73
C PHE A 92 2.84 -1.23 -7.24
N GLY A 93 2.27 -2.18 -7.97
CA GLY A 93 2.05 -2.05 -9.41
C GLY A 93 1.17 -0.86 -9.76
N PHE A 94 0.11 -0.66 -8.98
CA PHE A 94 -0.80 0.47 -9.15
C PHE A 94 -0.12 1.80 -8.82
N SER A 95 0.66 1.86 -7.75
CA SER A 95 1.44 3.04 -7.38
C SER A 95 2.49 3.40 -8.43
N ALA A 96 3.17 2.40 -8.99
CA ALA A 96 4.13 2.59 -10.08
C ALA A 96 3.44 3.15 -11.33
N TYR A 97 2.26 2.63 -11.67
CA TYR A 97 1.45 3.12 -12.78
C TYR A 97 1.04 4.57 -12.59
N LEU A 98 0.54 4.94 -11.40
CA LEU A 98 0.13 6.30 -11.08
C LEU A 98 1.32 7.27 -11.10
N THR A 99 2.47 6.87 -10.54
CA THR A 99 3.69 7.67 -10.58
C THR A 99 4.14 7.92 -12.02
N TYR A 100 4.05 6.91 -12.87
CA TYR A 100 4.30 7.08 -14.30
C TYR A 100 3.37 8.13 -14.92
N ARG A 101 2.07 8.08 -14.58
CA ARG A 101 1.10 9.08 -15.05
C ARG A 101 1.38 10.48 -14.53
N GLU A 102 1.80 10.62 -13.30
CA GLU A 102 2.20 11.92 -12.73
C GLU A 102 3.36 12.54 -13.52
N LEU A 103 4.37 11.74 -13.86
CA LEU A 103 5.57 12.22 -14.54
C LEU A 103 5.35 12.51 -16.04
N PHE A 104 4.55 11.71 -16.73
CA PHE A 104 4.48 11.74 -18.21
C PHE A 104 3.14 12.25 -18.75
N SER A 105 2.06 12.23 -17.99
CA SER A 105 0.73 12.64 -18.47
C SER A 105 0.20 13.87 -17.76
N ILE A 106 0.48 14.02 -16.47
CA ILE A 106 -0.02 15.12 -15.64
C ILE A 106 1.01 16.25 -15.55
N ASP A 107 2.30 15.93 -15.69
CA ASP A 107 3.45 16.84 -15.48
C ASP A 107 3.40 17.53 -14.10
N ALA A 108 2.94 16.80 -13.10
CA ALA A 108 2.83 17.27 -11.73
C ALA A 108 3.19 16.15 -10.77
N ILE A 109 3.80 16.47 -9.65
CA ILE A 109 4.19 15.52 -8.62
C ILE A 109 3.44 15.82 -7.33
N CYS A 110 2.77 14.80 -6.77
CA CYS A 110 2.15 14.86 -5.46
C CYS A 110 3.09 14.20 -4.44
N PRO A 111 3.70 14.95 -3.51
CA PRO A 111 4.59 14.36 -2.50
C PRO A 111 3.92 13.30 -1.64
N TRP A 112 2.64 13.45 -1.33
CA TRP A 112 1.86 12.47 -0.59
C TRP A 112 1.68 11.16 -1.36
N CYS A 113 1.45 11.25 -2.67
CA CYS A 113 1.32 10.09 -3.54
C CYS A 113 2.66 9.35 -3.69
N VAL A 114 3.76 10.10 -3.82
CA VAL A 114 5.12 9.54 -3.86
C VAL A 114 5.45 8.85 -2.55
N ALA A 115 5.14 9.48 -1.41
CA ALA A 115 5.33 8.88 -0.09
C ALA A 115 4.56 7.56 0.03
N SER A 116 3.30 7.52 -0.41
CA SER A 116 2.49 6.31 -0.43
C SER A 116 3.11 5.23 -1.34
N ALA A 117 3.61 5.60 -2.50
CA ALA A 117 4.27 4.68 -3.43
C ALA A 117 5.53 4.05 -2.81
N VAL A 118 6.34 4.84 -2.12
CA VAL A 118 7.54 4.36 -1.39
C VAL A 118 7.13 3.40 -0.27
N ILE A 119 6.14 3.76 0.52
CA ILE A 119 5.63 2.91 1.62
C ILE A 119 5.11 1.57 1.06
N MET A 120 4.34 1.60 -0.01
CA MET A 120 3.80 0.38 -0.62
C MET A 120 4.92 -0.51 -1.19
N THR A 121 5.96 0.09 -1.78
CA THR A 121 7.15 -0.63 -2.26
C THR A 121 7.86 -1.34 -1.11
N LEU A 122 8.08 -0.64 -0.01
CA LEU A 122 8.71 -1.22 1.19
C LEU A 122 7.86 -2.33 1.79
N LEU A 123 6.55 -2.16 1.84
CA LEU A 123 5.61 -3.20 2.29
C LEU A 123 5.67 -4.43 1.39
N ALA A 124 5.71 -4.26 0.06
CA ALA A 124 5.84 -5.37 -0.87
C ALA A 124 7.13 -6.16 -0.61
N ILE A 125 8.26 -5.48 -0.40
CA ILE A 125 9.54 -6.10 -0.08
C ILE A 125 9.48 -6.85 1.25
N VAL A 126 8.98 -6.19 2.31
CA VAL A 126 8.91 -6.78 3.65
C VAL A 126 7.99 -8.00 3.67
N MET A 127 6.81 -7.90 3.06
CA MET A 127 5.86 -9.02 3.03
C MET A 127 6.38 -10.19 2.22
N THR A 128 7.05 -9.94 1.10
CA THR A 128 7.71 -11.00 0.31
C THR A 128 8.83 -11.67 1.10
N THR A 129 9.65 -10.89 1.79
CA THR A 129 10.73 -11.42 2.64
C THR A 129 10.17 -12.32 3.75
N ARG A 130 9.08 -11.89 4.40
CA ARG A 130 8.40 -12.69 5.42
C ARG A 130 7.84 -13.99 4.84
N LEU A 131 7.20 -13.91 3.67
CA LEU A 131 6.63 -15.07 2.99
C LEU A 131 7.70 -16.09 2.61
N LEU A 132 8.85 -15.63 2.09
CA LEU A 132 9.96 -16.51 1.74
C LEU A 132 10.65 -17.14 2.96
N ARG A 133 10.59 -16.50 4.10
CA ARG A 133 11.15 -16.99 5.37
C ARG A 133 10.16 -17.82 6.20
N ALA A 134 8.88 -17.80 5.82
CA ALA A 134 7.89 -18.63 6.50
C ALA A 134 8.30 -20.11 6.42
N PRO A 135 8.27 -20.85 7.54
CA PRO A 135 8.63 -22.26 7.52
C PRO A 135 7.72 -23.01 6.53
N THR A 136 8.33 -23.75 5.63
CA THR A 136 7.62 -24.60 4.65
C THR A 136 6.93 -25.82 5.32
N ASP A 137 6.89 -25.81 6.64
CA ASP A 137 6.42 -26.92 7.45
C ASP A 137 4.95 -27.31 7.18
N HIS A 138 4.16 -26.35 6.68
CA HIS A 138 2.78 -26.63 6.30
C HIS A 138 2.59 -27.06 4.84
N ARG A 139 3.62 -26.91 3.99
CA ARG A 139 3.54 -27.40 2.61
C ARG A 139 3.82 -28.90 2.48
N GLY A 140 4.38 -29.50 3.52
CA GLY A 140 4.74 -30.91 3.54
C GLY A 140 3.86 -31.79 4.38
N ALA A 141 2.89 -31.25 5.10
CA ALA A 141 1.90 -32.03 5.83
C ALA A 141 0.80 -32.51 4.88
N ILE A 142 1.16 -33.35 3.93
CA ILE A 142 0.22 -34.33 3.42
C ILE A 142 -0.01 -35.26 4.61
N PRO A 143 -1.23 -35.32 5.17
CA PRO A 143 -1.47 -36.33 6.17
C PRO A 143 -1.20 -37.68 5.51
N TYR A 144 -0.17 -38.36 5.99
CA TYR A 144 0.00 -39.74 5.66
C TYR A 144 -1.25 -40.44 6.20
N ILE A 145 -2.19 -40.68 5.33
CA ILE A 145 -3.22 -41.65 5.56
C ILE A 145 -2.55 -43.00 5.37
N GLY A 146 -1.94 -43.47 6.42
CA GLY A 146 -1.48 -44.86 6.53
C GLY A 146 -2.58 -45.72 7.11
#